data_a355b76891fcd295199a974f042adc7f
#
_entry.id   a355b76891fcd295199a974f042adc7f
#
_cell.length_a   1.000
_cell.length_b   1.000
_cell.length_c   1.000
_cell.angle_alpha   90.00
_cell.angle_beta   90.00
_cell.angle_gamma   90.00
#
_symmetry.space_group_name_H-M   'P 1'
#
loop_
_entity.id
_entity.type
_entity.pdbx_description
1 polymer ?
#
loop_
_entity_poly.entity_id
_entity_poly.type
_entity_poly.pdbx_seq_one_letter_code
_entity_poly.pdbx_strand_id
1 'polypeptide(L)'
;MTAAQQAIQTYQQQKAAAETAYRQNNRPTAYFRDHIAAAETLLQTLWQIHFPDSNDISLIAIGGFGRCELYPHSDWDLAIISSAPFSDGLQQQTAQFIQTLWDARLNPAIKSGSIEEILQSTQNDITGETAFLEARHLQGNADLTAQLLNKLNTRRDTAAFIEAKLLEMEQRHTKSQGTGAQLEPNIKTCPGGLRDIHTLIWTAKAQGIDSNPTALVTAGVLTRTEAGMLAHGYRRLANIRIHLHLTADRPEDRLLFDYQSQVAESLGYTQPDIRGRSEALMHTFYRATKAIKQLNGILIPVLKNHQTSSRPQHIHPIDSRYKRIGHQIAANDLALFEQNPE
;
A
#
# COMPACT_ATOMS: atom_id res chain seq x y z
N MET A 1 32.21 15.74 12.23
CA MET A 1 30.98 15.06 11.72
C MET A 1 30.22 16.08 10.88
N THR A 2 29.90 15.75 9.64
CA THR A 2 29.12 16.65 8.76
C THR A 2 27.64 16.67 9.19
N ALA A 3 26.89 17.70 8.75
CA ALA A 3 25.44 17.78 9.02
C ALA A 3 24.68 16.54 8.51
N ALA A 4 25.06 16.01 7.34
CA ALA A 4 24.51 14.77 6.80
C ALA A 4 24.79 13.55 7.71
N GLN A 5 26.03 13.39 8.17
CA GLN A 5 26.40 12.32 9.09
C GLN A 5 25.63 12.38 10.42
N GLN A 6 25.43 13.59 10.95
CA GLN A 6 24.64 13.79 12.16
C GLN A 6 23.17 13.44 11.95
N ALA A 7 22.57 13.84 10.83
CA ALA A 7 21.19 13.50 10.49
C ALA A 7 20.99 11.98 10.34
N ILE A 8 21.93 11.30 9.67
CA ILE A 8 21.93 9.83 9.52
C ILE A 8 22.00 9.14 10.89
N GLN A 9 22.90 9.59 11.77
CA GLN A 9 23.01 9.03 13.12
C GLN A 9 21.73 9.24 13.93
N THR A 10 21.14 10.42 13.85
CA THR A 10 19.84 10.73 14.52
C THR A 10 18.75 9.81 14.02
N TYR A 11 18.62 9.62 12.69
CA TYR A 11 17.67 8.69 12.11
C TYR A 11 17.87 7.25 12.64
N GLN A 12 19.10 6.75 12.66
CA GLN A 12 19.40 5.40 13.14
C GLN A 12 18.98 5.22 14.61
N GLN A 13 19.23 6.23 15.45
CA GLN A 13 18.79 6.22 16.86
C GLN A 13 17.27 6.23 16.99
N GLN A 14 16.58 7.06 16.22
CA GLN A 14 15.12 7.15 16.25
C GLN A 14 14.47 5.86 15.73
N LYS A 15 15.01 5.28 14.65
CA LYS A 15 14.57 3.97 14.13
C LYS A 15 14.72 2.88 15.19
N ALA A 16 15.90 2.77 15.83
CA ALA A 16 16.13 1.79 16.89
C ALA A 16 15.19 1.98 18.10
N ALA A 17 14.90 3.24 18.46
CA ALA A 17 13.92 3.54 19.51
C ALA A 17 12.50 3.11 19.13
N ALA A 18 12.08 3.35 17.87
CA ALA A 18 10.78 2.90 17.36
C ALA A 18 10.67 1.36 17.35
N GLU A 19 11.72 0.65 16.95
CA GLU A 19 11.78 -0.81 16.98
C GLU A 19 11.72 -1.37 18.41
N THR A 20 12.42 -0.72 19.35
CA THR A 20 12.39 -1.10 20.77
C THR A 20 10.99 -0.91 21.36
N ALA A 21 10.37 0.25 21.12
CA ALA A 21 9.03 0.54 21.57
C ALA A 21 8.00 -0.44 20.96
N TYR A 22 8.19 -0.80 19.68
CA TYR A 22 7.33 -1.75 18.99
C TYR A 22 7.42 -3.16 19.60
N ARG A 23 8.60 -3.65 19.92
CA ARG A 23 8.79 -4.97 20.60
C ARG A 23 8.05 -5.04 21.93
N GLN A 24 7.83 -3.91 22.61
CA GLN A 24 7.13 -3.86 23.89
C GLN A 24 5.59 -3.79 23.74
N ASN A 25 5.08 -3.18 22.65
CA ASN A 25 3.65 -2.87 22.56
C ASN A 25 2.90 -3.56 21.39
N ASN A 26 3.60 -4.09 20.39
CA ASN A 26 3.05 -4.75 19.20
C ASN A 26 2.01 -3.89 18.46
N ARG A 27 2.25 -2.55 18.35
CA ARG A 27 1.35 -1.62 17.69
C ARG A 27 1.92 -1.14 16.34
N PRO A 28 1.56 -1.77 15.20
CA PRO A 28 2.11 -1.42 13.88
C PRO A 28 1.91 0.04 13.51
N THR A 29 0.73 0.60 13.81
CA THR A 29 0.41 2.00 13.49
C THR A 29 1.34 2.98 14.21
N ALA A 30 1.67 2.71 15.48
CA ALA A 30 2.63 3.53 16.22
C ALA A 30 4.04 3.39 15.64
N TYR A 31 4.46 2.16 15.34
CA TYR A 31 5.74 1.89 14.70
C TYR A 31 5.89 2.64 13.37
N PHE A 32 4.90 2.51 12.47
CA PHE A 32 4.96 3.21 11.18
C PHE A 32 5.00 4.72 11.35
N ARG A 33 4.19 5.29 12.23
CA ARG A 33 4.20 6.72 12.51
C ARG A 33 5.59 7.20 12.94
N ASP A 34 6.20 6.51 13.90
CA ASP A 34 7.47 6.93 14.49
C ASP A 34 8.63 6.71 13.51
N HIS A 35 8.63 5.59 12.77
CA HIS A 35 9.65 5.31 11.75
C HIS A 35 9.56 6.29 10.55
N ILE A 36 8.35 6.62 10.10
CA ILE A 36 8.13 7.59 9.03
C ILE A 36 8.55 9.00 9.47
N ALA A 37 8.19 9.42 10.68
CA ALA A 37 8.63 10.72 11.20
C ALA A 37 10.16 10.85 11.24
N ALA A 38 10.86 9.78 11.65
CA ALA A 38 12.31 9.72 11.62
C ALA A 38 12.86 9.80 10.18
N ALA A 39 12.27 9.07 9.24
CA ALA A 39 12.65 9.05 7.84
C ALA A 39 12.44 10.41 7.16
N GLU A 40 11.32 11.06 7.42
CA GLU A 40 10.99 12.38 6.88
C GLU A 40 11.92 13.47 7.43
N THR A 41 12.27 13.41 8.72
CA THR A 41 13.26 14.33 9.33
C THR A 41 14.61 14.18 8.66
N LEU A 42 15.07 12.96 8.40
CA LEU A 42 16.29 12.71 7.64
C LEU A 42 16.23 13.30 6.24
N LEU A 43 15.15 12.97 5.49
CA LEU A 43 14.97 13.45 4.12
C LEU A 43 14.90 14.97 4.05
N GLN A 44 14.24 15.63 5.01
CA GLN A 44 14.19 17.09 5.10
C GLN A 44 15.57 17.69 5.26
N THR A 45 16.39 17.14 6.16
CA THR A 45 17.75 17.63 6.38
C THR A 45 18.64 17.41 5.17
N LEU A 46 18.59 16.21 4.56
CA LEU A 46 19.38 15.92 3.36
C LEU A 46 18.91 16.74 2.16
N TRP A 47 17.61 17.00 2.03
CA TRP A 47 17.07 17.86 1.00
C TRP A 47 17.64 19.27 1.09
N GLN A 48 17.66 19.88 2.27
CA GLN A 48 18.22 21.21 2.49
C GLN A 48 19.73 21.28 2.19
N ILE A 49 20.46 20.19 2.40
CA ILE A 49 21.91 20.12 2.10
C ILE A 49 22.16 20.06 0.59
N HIS A 50 21.40 19.23 -0.13
CA HIS A 50 21.63 18.96 -1.55
C HIS A 50 20.90 19.93 -2.49
N PHE A 51 19.77 20.49 -2.05
CA PHE A 51 18.88 21.33 -2.86
C PHE A 51 18.46 22.61 -2.11
N PRO A 52 19.39 23.47 -1.66
CA PRO A 52 19.10 24.65 -0.81
C PRO A 52 18.15 25.66 -1.47
N ASP A 53 18.21 25.82 -2.80
CA ASP A 53 17.44 26.80 -3.57
C ASP A 53 16.36 26.16 -4.47
N SER A 54 15.73 25.10 -4.03
CA SER A 54 14.93 24.21 -4.86
C SER A 54 13.45 24.59 -5.00
N ASN A 55 13.16 25.74 -5.59
CA ASN A 55 11.78 26.12 -5.89
C ASN A 55 11.17 25.40 -7.13
N ASP A 56 12.02 24.81 -7.98
CA ASP A 56 11.62 24.20 -9.26
C ASP A 56 11.59 22.67 -9.22
N ILE A 57 11.78 22.08 -8.06
CA ILE A 57 11.77 20.63 -7.86
C ILE A 57 10.95 20.24 -6.65
N SER A 58 10.50 18.97 -6.62
CA SER A 58 9.73 18.40 -5.52
C SER A 58 10.18 16.98 -5.21
N LEU A 59 10.26 16.64 -3.93
CA LEU A 59 10.46 15.28 -3.42
C LEU A 59 9.11 14.71 -3.00
N ILE A 60 8.82 13.52 -3.48
CA ILE A 60 7.55 12.82 -3.26
C ILE A 60 7.83 11.43 -2.72
N ALA A 61 7.14 11.01 -1.65
CA ALA A 61 7.04 9.61 -1.27
C ALA A 61 5.98 8.92 -2.14
N ILE A 62 6.30 7.76 -2.68
CA ILE A 62 5.38 6.95 -3.49
C ILE A 62 5.28 5.53 -2.93
N GLY A 63 4.44 4.67 -3.49
CA GLY A 63 4.35 3.28 -3.08
C GLY A 63 4.09 3.07 -1.59
N GLY A 64 4.85 2.18 -0.95
CA GLY A 64 4.74 1.87 0.47
C GLY A 64 5.05 3.06 1.39
N PHE A 65 6.06 3.84 1.05
CA PHE A 65 6.41 5.03 1.80
C PHE A 65 5.34 6.13 1.66
N GLY A 66 4.80 6.31 0.46
CA GLY A 66 3.68 7.23 0.22
C GLY A 66 2.44 6.88 1.05
N ARG A 67 2.14 5.59 1.20
CA ARG A 67 1.03 5.06 2.00
C ARG A 67 1.29 5.10 3.52
N CYS A 68 2.46 5.61 3.94
CA CYS A 68 2.89 5.60 5.34
C CYS A 68 3.08 4.19 5.93
N GLU A 69 3.56 3.24 5.13
CA GLU A 69 3.86 1.86 5.54
C GLU A 69 5.34 1.52 5.30
N LEU A 70 6.22 2.08 6.14
CA LEU A 70 7.66 1.81 6.07
C LEU A 70 8.03 0.69 7.06
N TYR A 71 8.14 -0.55 6.55
CA TYR A 71 8.59 -1.69 7.35
C TYR A 71 10.09 -1.61 7.66
N PRO A 72 10.63 -2.37 8.64
CA PRO A 72 12.03 -2.22 9.12
C PRO A 72 13.09 -2.24 8.03
N HIS A 73 12.90 -3.06 7.00
CA HIS A 73 13.83 -3.22 5.88
C HIS A 73 13.17 -2.95 4.51
N SER A 74 12.11 -2.11 4.48
CA SER A 74 11.47 -1.72 3.21
C SER A 74 12.37 -0.83 2.38
N ASP A 75 12.22 -0.92 1.07
CA ASP A 75 12.72 0.08 0.13
C ASP A 75 12.06 1.42 0.39
N TRP A 76 12.78 2.50 0.09
CA TRP A 76 12.29 3.86 0.16
C TRP A 76 11.87 4.31 -1.24
N ASP A 77 10.62 4.08 -1.56
CA ASP A 77 10.03 4.47 -2.83
C ASP A 77 9.85 6.00 -2.87
N LEU A 78 10.65 6.70 -3.67
CA LEU A 78 10.67 8.15 -3.78
C LEU A 78 10.58 8.59 -5.24
N ALA A 79 10.16 9.85 -5.47
CA ALA A 79 10.30 10.52 -6.75
C ALA A 79 10.83 11.93 -6.55
N ILE A 80 11.75 12.37 -7.44
CA ILE A 80 12.21 13.76 -7.55
C ILE A 80 11.72 14.27 -8.90
N ILE A 81 10.86 15.29 -8.87
CA ILE A 81 10.24 15.83 -10.06
C ILE A 81 10.58 17.32 -10.25
N SER A 82 10.60 17.76 -11.50
CA SER A 82 10.77 19.17 -11.89
C SER A 82 9.73 19.60 -12.93
N SER A 83 9.62 20.90 -13.13
CA SER A 83 8.79 21.47 -14.19
C SER A 83 9.37 21.29 -15.60
N ALA A 84 10.71 21.17 -15.73
CA ALA A 84 11.45 21.03 -16.97
C ALA A 84 12.44 19.86 -16.87
N PRO A 85 12.99 19.37 -18.00
CA PRO A 85 14.04 18.34 -17.97
C PRO A 85 15.23 18.76 -17.08
N PHE A 86 15.81 17.77 -16.39
CA PHE A 86 16.90 18.03 -15.47
C PHE A 86 18.12 18.59 -16.20
N SER A 87 18.62 19.74 -15.74
CA SER A 87 19.94 20.25 -16.15
C SER A 87 21.05 19.31 -15.63
N ASP A 88 22.26 19.42 -16.22
CA ASP A 88 23.42 18.64 -15.77
C ASP A 88 23.72 18.86 -14.27
N GLY A 89 23.57 20.11 -13.79
CA GLY A 89 23.74 20.44 -12.39
C GLY A 89 22.72 19.73 -11.48
N LEU A 90 21.44 19.73 -11.87
CA LEU A 90 20.37 19.05 -11.11
C LEU A 90 20.56 17.53 -11.14
N GLN A 91 20.99 16.96 -12.27
CA GLN A 91 21.32 15.53 -12.36
C GLN A 91 22.45 15.16 -11.39
N GLN A 92 23.52 15.98 -11.32
CA GLN A 92 24.62 15.77 -10.39
C GLN A 92 24.18 15.89 -8.93
N GLN A 93 23.39 16.91 -8.57
CA GLN A 93 22.85 17.07 -7.22
C GLN A 93 21.96 15.88 -6.82
N THR A 94 21.09 15.43 -7.74
CA THR A 94 20.23 14.25 -7.54
C THR A 94 21.06 12.98 -7.31
N ALA A 95 22.11 12.78 -8.09
CA ALA A 95 23.02 11.63 -7.92
C ALA A 95 23.74 11.67 -6.56
N GLN A 96 24.19 12.84 -6.11
CA GLN A 96 24.81 13.01 -4.80
C GLN A 96 23.81 12.76 -3.65
N PHE A 97 22.58 13.22 -3.78
CA PHE A 97 21.53 12.94 -2.81
C PHE A 97 21.25 11.43 -2.71
N ILE A 98 21.10 10.74 -3.84
CA ILE A 98 20.92 9.28 -3.89
C ILE A 98 22.11 8.56 -3.26
N GLN A 99 23.34 8.98 -3.59
CA GLN A 99 24.57 8.41 -3.00
C GLN A 99 24.57 8.56 -1.47
N THR A 100 24.16 9.72 -0.94
CA THR A 100 24.07 9.95 0.51
C THR A 100 23.07 8.99 1.18
N LEU A 101 21.96 8.66 0.52
CA LEU A 101 20.99 7.66 1.03
C LEU A 101 21.60 6.25 1.04
N TRP A 102 22.33 5.87 -0.02
CA TRP A 102 23.05 4.58 -0.06
C TRP A 102 24.13 4.50 1.03
N ASP A 103 24.89 5.56 1.25
CA ASP A 103 25.92 5.63 2.29
C ASP A 103 25.31 5.52 3.70
N ALA A 104 24.06 5.96 3.87
CA ALA A 104 23.26 5.76 5.08
C ALA A 104 22.73 4.31 5.24
N ARG A 105 23.07 3.40 4.34
CA ARG A 105 22.58 2.02 4.27
C ARG A 105 21.04 1.93 4.13
N LEU A 106 20.47 2.94 3.50
CA LEU A 106 19.07 2.91 3.08
C LEU A 106 18.98 2.24 1.70
N ASN A 107 17.81 1.75 1.37
CA ASN A 107 17.53 1.15 0.04
C ASN A 107 16.59 2.05 -0.77
N PRO A 108 17.08 3.19 -1.33
CA PRO A 108 16.24 4.10 -2.06
C PRO A 108 15.92 3.55 -3.46
N ALA A 109 14.62 3.53 -3.79
CA ALA A 109 14.09 3.31 -5.13
C ALA A 109 13.55 4.64 -5.66
N ILE A 110 14.38 5.40 -6.41
CA ILE A 110 14.07 6.77 -6.78
C ILE A 110 13.76 6.86 -8.29
N LYS A 111 12.58 7.41 -8.62
CA LYS A 111 12.26 7.89 -9.97
C LYS A 111 12.59 9.38 -10.04
N SER A 112 13.25 9.84 -11.10
CA SER A 112 13.58 11.27 -11.26
C SER A 112 13.35 11.75 -12.69
N GLY A 113 12.93 13.00 -12.83
CA GLY A 113 12.71 13.62 -14.14
C GLY A 113 11.67 14.75 -14.08
N SER A 114 11.42 15.36 -15.23
CA SER A 114 10.33 16.32 -15.40
C SER A 114 8.96 15.65 -15.24
N ILE A 115 7.93 16.45 -14.98
CA ILE A 115 6.53 15.96 -14.93
C ILE A 115 6.19 15.18 -16.20
N GLU A 116 6.60 15.65 -17.38
CA GLU A 116 6.30 15.01 -18.66
C GLU A 116 7.02 13.68 -18.81
N GLU A 117 8.29 13.56 -18.38
CA GLU A 117 9.04 12.30 -18.40
C GLU A 117 8.43 11.27 -17.45
N ILE A 118 8.00 11.68 -16.26
CA ILE A 118 7.28 10.81 -15.33
C ILE A 118 5.95 10.34 -15.92
N LEU A 119 5.19 11.25 -16.53
CA LEU A 119 3.96 10.88 -17.22
C LEU A 119 4.21 9.86 -18.33
N GLN A 120 5.21 10.07 -19.14
CA GLN A 120 5.57 9.15 -20.22
C GLN A 120 6.01 7.78 -19.68
N SER A 121 6.87 7.75 -18.66
CA SER A 121 7.37 6.49 -18.07
C SER A 121 6.28 5.67 -17.38
N THR A 122 5.18 6.29 -16.96
CA THR A 122 4.06 5.61 -16.30
C THR A 122 2.91 5.24 -17.25
N GLN A 123 3.00 5.61 -18.54
CA GLN A 123 1.88 5.46 -19.49
C GLN A 123 1.44 4.01 -19.72
N ASN A 124 2.36 3.05 -19.68
CA ASN A 124 2.09 1.63 -19.86
C ASN A 124 2.66 0.79 -18.68
N ASP A 125 2.98 1.46 -17.57
CA ASP A 125 3.50 0.84 -16.35
C ASP A 125 2.46 0.91 -15.23
N ILE A 126 1.62 -0.13 -15.15
CA ILE A 126 0.59 -0.25 -14.10
C ILE A 126 1.22 -0.24 -12.68
N THR A 127 2.45 -0.71 -12.53
CA THR A 127 3.16 -0.71 -11.25
C THR A 127 3.59 0.70 -10.86
N GLY A 128 4.17 1.44 -11.82
CA GLY A 128 4.51 2.84 -11.64
C GLY A 128 3.29 3.70 -11.38
N GLU A 129 2.22 3.53 -12.15
CA GLU A 129 0.96 4.24 -11.92
C GLU A 129 0.39 3.97 -10.52
N THR A 130 0.43 2.71 -10.06
CA THR A 130 0.00 2.33 -8.72
C THR A 130 0.86 2.99 -7.64
N ALA A 131 2.17 3.12 -7.85
CA ALA A 131 3.06 3.78 -6.90
C ALA A 131 2.69 5.26 -6.72
N PHE A 132 2.40 5.96 -7.81
CA PHE A 132 1.96 7.37 -7.76
C PHE A 132 0.52 7.55 -7.24
N LEU A 133 -0.34 6.54 -7.29
CA LEU A 133 -1.65 6.58 -6.64
C LEU A 133 -1.54 6.72 -5.10
N GLU A 134 -0.43 6.33 -4.54
CA GLU A 134 -0.09 6.46 -3.12
C GLU A 134 0.77 7.70 -2.80
N ALA A 135 1.01 8.56 -3.79
CA ALA A 135 1.98 9.64 -3.68
C ALA A 135 1.61 10.67 -2.61
N ARG A 136 2.66 11.17 -1.92
CA ARG A 136 2.56 12.18 -0.89
C ARG A 136 3.76 13.12 -0.98
N HIS A 137 3.49 14.44 -1.01
CA HIS A 137 4.53 15.46 -1.01
C HIS A 137 5.39 15.40 0.27
N LEU A 138 6.71 15.54 0.13
CA LEU A 138 7.65 15.57 1.24
C LEU A 138 8.37 16.92 1.36
N GLN A 139 9.04 17.38 0.29
CA GLN A 139 9.87 18.58 0.30
C GLN A 139 9.82 19.30 -1.05
N GLY A 140 10.27 20.56 -1.08
CA GLY A 140 10.34 21.36 -2.28
C GLY A 140 9.00 21.97 -2.67
N ASN A 141 8.74 22.11 -3.97
CA ASN A 141 7.54 22.79 -4.50
C ASN A 141 6.31 21.85 -4.50
N ALA A 142 5.37 22.10 -3.60
CA ALA A 142 4.13 21.32 -3.48
C ALA A 142 3.22 21.43 -4.71
N ASP A 143 3.26 22.56 -5.42
CA ASP A 143 2.43 22.77 -6.63
C ASP A 143 2.85 21.82 -7.76
N LEU A 144 4.15 21.49 -7.89
CA LEU A 144 4.60 20.49 -8.85
C LEU A 144 4.04 19.10 -8.53
N THR A 145 4.01 18.73 -7.25
CA THR A 145 3.35 17.48 -6.83
C THR A 145 1.89 17.49 -7.20
N ALA A 146 1.16 18.55 -6.89
CA ALA A 146 -0.27 18.68 -7.20
C ALA A 146 -0.52 18.61 -8.71
N GLN A 147 0.28 19.29 -9.52
CA GLN A 147 0.20 19.27 -10.99
C GLN A 147 0.41 17.84 -11.55
N LEU A 148 1.47 17.13 -11.10
CA LEU A 148 1.72 15.75 -11.51
C LEU A 148 0.53 14.85 -11.18
N LEU A 149 0.06 14.89 -9.93
CA LEU A 149 -1.04 14.04 -9.48
C LEU A 149 -2.35 14.32 -10.22
N ASN A 150 -2.64 15.59 -10.49
CA ASN A 150 -3.80 15.98 -11.28
C ASN A 150 -3.72 15.43 -12.72
N LYS A 151 -2.56 15.58 -13.39
CA LYS A 151 -2.34 15.05 -14.75
C LYS A 151 -2.47 13.52 -14.78
N LEU A 152 -1.89 12.80 -13.79
CA LEU A 152 -1.99 11.35 -13.67
C LEU A 152 -3.45 10.91 -13.46
N ASN A 153 -4.20 11.59 -12.58
CA ASN A 153 -5.59 11.26 -12.31
C ASN A 153 -6.50 11.54 -13.51
N THR A 154 -6.29 12.65 -14.21
CA THR A 154 -7.08 13.01 -15.41
C THR A 154 -6.83 12.02 -16.56
N ARG A 155 -5.60 11.54 -16.72
CA ARG A 155 -5.21 10.60 -17.79
C ARG A 155 -5.68 9.18 -17.53
N ARG A 156 -5.87 8.79 -16.26
CA ARG A 156 -6.14 7.40 -15.88
C ARG A 156 -7.45 6.89 -16.49
N ASP A 157 -7.35 5.81 -17.28
CA ASP A 157 -8.52 4.97 -17.54
C ASP A 157 -8.78 4.09 -16.30
N THR A 158 -9.69 4.54 -15.46
CA THR A 158 -10.04 3.86 -14.19
C THR A 158 -10.51 2.43 -14.42
N ALA A 159 -11.24 2.15 -15.51
CA ALA A 159 -11.72 0.80 -15.82
C ALA A 159 -10.56 -0.13 -16.16
N ALA A 160 -9.72 0.29 -17.09
CA ALA A 160 -8.55 -0.48 -17.50
C ALA A 160 -7.57 -0.68 -16.34
N PHE A 161 -7.37 0.35 -15.49
CA PHE A 161 -6.54 0.23 -14.28
C PHE A 161 -7.06 -0.85 -13.33
N ILE A 162 -8.36 -0.83 -13.01
CA ILE A 162 -8.99 -1.82 -12.12
C ILE A 162 -8.88 -3.23 -12.70
N GLU A 163 -9.18 -3.42 -13.98
CA GLU A 163 -9.07 -4.71 -14.64
C GLU A 163 -7.63 -5.25 -14.59
N ALA A 164 -6.64 -4.41 -14.89
CA ALA A 164 -5.23 -4.78 -14.84
C ALA A 164 -4.80 -5.17 -13.41
N LYS A 165 -5.27 -4.44 -12.37
CA LYS A 165 -4.95 -4.77 -10.96
C LYS A 165 -5.59 -6.06 -10.50
N LEU A 166 -6.79 -6.38 -10.98
CA LEU A 166 -7.47 -7.63 -10.66
C LEU A 166 -6.82 -8.81 -11.38
N LEU A 167 -6.42 -8.64 -12.63
CA LEU A 167 -5.64 -9.64 -13.37
C LEU A 167 -4.29 -9.93 -12.69
N GLU A 168 -3.58 -8.88 -12.26
CA GLU A 168 -2.34 -9.03 -11.47
C GLU A 168 -2.59 -9.82 -10.17
N MET A 169 -3.69 -9.55 -9.48
CA MET A 169 -4.09 -10.29 -8.27
C MET A 169 -4.35 -11.77 -8.57
N GLU A 170 -5.09 -12.08 -9.62
CA GLU A 170 -5.40 -13.46 -10.03
C GLU A 170 -4.13 -14.23 -10.41
N GLN A 171 -3.26 -13.63 -11.22
CA GLN A 171 -1.97 -14.22 -11.59
C GLN A 171 -1.09 -14.50 -10.38
N ARG A 172 -1.07 -13.59 -9.39
CA ARG A 172 -0.36 -13.76 -8.12
C ARG A 172 -0.92 -14.90 -7.29
N HIS A 173 -2.25 -15.02 -7.22
CA HIS A 173 -2.91 -16.12 -6.51
C HIS A 173 -2.61 -17.47 -7.16
N THR A 174 -2.64 -17.55 -8.48
CA THR A 174 -2.31 -18.78 -9.21
C THR A 174 -0.88 -19.25 -8.95
N LYS A 175 0.09 -18.33 -8.93
CA LYS A 175 1.49 -18.64 -8.58
C LYS A 175 1.68 -19.14 -7.16
N SER A 176 0.73 -18.84 -6.26
CA SER A 176 0.81 -19.20 -4.82
C SER A 176 0.12 -20.53 -4.48
N GLN A 177 -0.33 -21.32 -5.45
CA GLN A 177 -1.11 -22.56 -5.20
C GLN A 177 -0.28 -23.81 -4.94
N GLY A 178 1.05 -23.74 -4.91
CA GLY A 178 1.93 -24.90 -4.61
C GLY A 178 1.93 -25.29 -3.13
N THR A 179 2.09 -26.58 -2.82
CA THR A 179 2.08 -27.12 -1.44
C THR A 179 3.14 -26.45 -0.54
N GLY A 180 4.33 -26.18 -1.06
CA GLY A 180 5.38 -25.46 -0.31
C GLY A 180 5.00 -24.01 0.04
N ALA A 181 4.25 -23.35 -0.84
CA ALA A 181 3.77 -21.99 -0.59
C ALA A 181 2.69 -21.93 0.52
N GLN A 182 2.05 -23.05 0.83
CA GLN A 182 1.09 -23.12 1.95
C GLN A 182 1.78 -23.28 3.30
N LEU A 183 2.90 -23.99 3.38
CA LEU A 183 3.62 -24.20 4.64
C LEU A 183 4.53 -23.04 5.02
N GLU A 184 5.06 -22.33 4.02
CA GLU A 184 5.91 -21.15 4.16
C GLU A 184 5.34 -19.99 3.33
N PRO A 185 4.17 -19.45 3.72
CA PRO A 185 3.46 -18.47 2.92
C PRO A 185 4.19 -17.11 2.87
N ASN A 186 4.03 -16.41 1.75
CA ASN A 186 4.46 -15.03 1.64
C ASN A 186 3.35 -14.11 2.20
N ILE A 187 3.65 -13.40 3.28
CA ILE A 187 2.69 -12.54 4.02
C ILE A 187 2.11 -11.42 3.14
N LYS A 188 2.93 -10.92 2.23
CA LYS A 188 2.57 -9.81 1.33
C LYS A 188 1.73 -10.30 0.15
N THR A 189 2.14 -11.40 -0.50
CA THR A 189 1.64 -11.77 -1.83
C THR A 189 0.73 -13.00 -1.88
N CYS A 190 0.58 -13.76 -0.80
CA CYS A 190 -0.36 -14.89 -0.76
C CYS A 190 -1.82 -14.44 -0.89
N PRO A 191 -2.74 -15.34 -1.29
CA PRO A 191 -4.17 -15.04 -1.28
C PRO A 191 -4.66 -14.62 0.11
N GLY A 192 -5.26 -13.43 0.20
CA GLY A 192 -5.65 -12.79 1.46
C GLY A 192 -4.49 -12.12 2.21
N GLY A 193 -3.32 -11.99 1.62
CA GLY A 193 -2.16 -11.27 2.17
C GLY A 193 -2.31 -9.74 2.08
N LEU A 194 -1.27 -9.01 2.50
CA LEU A 194 -1.28 -7.55 2.52
C LEU A 194 -1.53 -6.93 1.13
N ARG A 195 -1.03 -7.55 0.06
CA ARG A 195 -1.22 -7.05 -1.31
C ARG A 195 -2.68 -7.10 -1.75
N ASP A 196 -3.47 -8.01 -1.21
CA ASP A 196 -4.91 -8.08 -1.50
C ASP A 196 -5.68 -6.92 -0.86
N ILE A 197 -5.29 -6.53 0.35
CA ILE A 197 -5.79 -5.31 1.00
C ILE A 197 -5.41 -4.07 0.20
N HIS A 198 -4.14 -3.99 -0.24
CA HIS A 198 -3.68 -2.88 -1.07
C HIS A 198 -4.43 -2.81 -2.42
N THR A 199 -4.72 -3.96 -3.04
CA THR A 199 -5.50 -4.00 -4.30
C THR A 199 -6.90 -3.41 -4.09
N LEU A 200 -7.57 -3.71 -2.97
CA LEU A 200 -8.85 -3.11 -2.62
C LEU A 200 -8.73 -1.57 -2.45
N ILE A 201 -7.72 -1.12 -1.70
CA ILE A 201 -7.43 0.30 -1.48
C ILE A 201 -7.16 1.02 -2.81
N TRP A 202 -6.34 0.47 -3.68
CA TRP A 202 -6.02 1.06 -4.98
C TRP A 202 -7.24 1.13 -5.90
N THR A 203 -8.08 0.10 -5.87
CA THR A 203 -9.35 0.07 -6.64
C THR A 203 -10.29 1.18 -6.16
N ALA A 204 -10.39 1.42 -4.86
CA ALA A 204 -11.17 2.52 -4.30
C ALA A 204 -10.59 3.90 -4.66
N LYS A 205 -9.27 4.10 -4.43
CA LYS A 205 -8.58 5.36 -4.76
C LYS A 205 -8.67 5.71 -6.25
N ALA A 206 -8.54 4.73 -7.14
CA ALA A 206 -8.66 4.95 -8.57
C ALA A 206 -10.06 5.50 -8.96
N GLN A 207 -11.07 5.24 -8.16
CA GLN A 207 -12.44 5.77 -8.32
C GLN A 207 -12.68 7.08 -7.56
N GLY A 208 -11.63 7.68 -6.97
CA GLY A 208 -11.74 8.90 -6.17
C GLY A 208 -12.31 8.68 -4.77
N ILE A 209 -12.41 7.43 -4.30
CA ILE A 209 -12.87 7.11 -2.94
C ILE A 209 -11.65 7.10 -2.02
N ASP A 210 -11.68 7.89 -0.94
CA ASP A 210 -10.63 7.86 0.08
C ASP A 210 -10.51 6.45 0.68
N SER A 211 -9.28 6.01 0.87
CA SER A 211 -8.94 4.66 1.35
C SER A 211 -9.05 4.47 2.85
N ASN A 212 -9.37 5.51 3.64
CA ASN A 212 -9.58 5.31 5.06
C ASN A 212 -10.86 4.50 5.33
N PRO A 213 -10.89 3.64 6.37
CA PRO A 213 -12.03 2.77 6.62
C PRO A 213 -13.37 3.52 6.79
N THR A 214 -13.35 4.72 7.36
CA THR A 214 -14.56 5.54 7.55
C THR A 214 -15.09 6.05 6.21
N ALA A 215 -14.23 6.51 5.31
CA ALA A 215 -14.63 6.95 3.98
C ALA A 215 -15.20 5.80 3.14
N LEU A 216 -14.59 4.61 3.22
CA LEU A 216 -15.11 3.41 2.54
C LEU A 216 -16.49 3.01 3.07
N VAL A 217 -16.74 3.16 4.36
CA VAL A 217 -18.08 2.93 4.95
C VAL A 217 -19.07 4.00 4.48
N THR A 218 -18.68 5.27 4.46
CA THR A 218 -19.52 6.38 4.01
C THR A 218 -19.87 6.25 2.51
N ALA A 219 -18.94 5.77 1.70
CA ALA A 219 -19.16 5.48 0.28
C ALA A 219 -20.00 4.21 0.03
N GLY A 220 -20.41 3.47 1.07
CA GLY A 220 -21.18 2.25 0.94
C GLY A 220 -20.39 1.06 0.38
N VAL A 221 -19.05 1.16 0.33
CA VAL A 221 -18.16 0.07 -0.11
C VAL A 221 -18.03 -0.99 0.98
N LEU A 222 -17.99 -0.55 2.25
CA LEU A 222 -17.87 -1.41 3.43
C LEU A 222 -19.01 -1.15 4.41
N THR A 223 -19.47 -2.19 5.08
CA THR A 223 -20.17 -2.05 6.35
C THR A 223 -19.16 -1.75 7.47
N ARG A 224 -19.62 -1.22 8.62
CA ARG A 224 -18.76 -1.01 9.79
C ARG A 224 -18.11 -2.31 10.28
N THR A 225 -18.82 -3.43 10.19
CA THR A 225 -18.31 -4.76 10.57
C THR A 225 -17.17 -5.18 9.64
N GLU A 226 -17.35 -5.07 8.33
CA GLU A 226 -16.32 -5.40 7.34
C GLU A 226 -15.09 -4.51 7.47
N ALA A 227 -15.27 -3.21 7.70
CA ALA A 227 -14.16 -2.30 7.98
C ALA A 227 -13.36 -2.72 9.21
N GLY A 228 -14.05 -3.16 10.28
CA GLY A 228 -13.42 -3.73 11.48
C GLY A 228 -12.66 -5.01 11.20
N MET A 229 -13.22 -5.91 10.41
CA MET A 229 -12.57 -7.17 10.01
C MET A 229 -11.31 -6.91 9.15
N LEU A 230 -11.41 -6.00 8.19
CA LEU A 230 -10.28 -5.60 7.33
C LEU A 230 -9.14 -5.00 8.17
N ALA A 231 -9.47 -4.04 9.04
CA ALA A 231 -8.49 -3.40 9.94
C ALA A 231 -7.82 -4.40 10.90
N HIS A 232 -8.58 -5.38 11.39
CA HIS A 232 -8.05 -6.43 12.27
C HIS A 232 -7.11 -7.39 11.51
N GLY A 233 -7.52 -7.83 10.31
CA GLY A 233 -6.68 -8.67 9.43
C GLY A 233 -5.39 -7.96 9.04
N TYR A 234 -5.49 -6.70 8.59
CA TYR A 234 -4.33 -5.86 8.28
C TYR A 234 -3.34 -5.78 9.45
N ARG A 235 -3.85 -5.43 10.64
CA ARG A 235 -3.01 -5.28 11.85
C ARG A 235 -2.27 -6.56 12.20
N ARG A 236 -2.93 -7.72 12.07
CA ARG A 236 -2.30 -9.02 12.32
C ARG A 236 -1.18 -9.33 11.32
N LEU A 237 -1.44 -9.14 10.02
CA LEU A 237 -0.43 -9.38 8.98
C LEU A 237 0.72 -8.38 9.07
N ALA A 238 0.44 -7.12 9.37
CA ALA A 238 1.47 -6.10 9.59
C ALA A 238 2.37 -6.43 10.78
N ASN A 239 1.79 -6.89 11.92
CA ASN A 239 2.56 -7.34 13.07
C ASN A 239 3.47 -8.52 12.71
N ILE A 240 2.95 -9.55 12.06
CA ILE A 240 3.75 -10.71 11.66
C ILE A 240 4.90 -10.26 10.74
N ARG A 241 4.63 -9.37 9.77
CA ARG A 241 5.64 -8.90 8.83
C ARG A 241 6.72 -8.03 9.50
N ILE A 242 6.36 -7.15 10.44
CA ILE A 242 7.34 -6.35 11.18
C ILE A 242 8.26 -7.27 11.99
N HIS A 243 7.69 -8.21 12.76
CA HIS A 243 8.49 -9.17 13.52
C HIS A 243 9.35 -10.06 12.63
N LEU A 244 8.85 -10.48 11.47
CA LEU A 244 9.62 -11.27 10.51
C LEU A 244 10.84 -10.48 9.99
N HIS A 245 10.67 -9.21 9.60
CA HIS A 245 11.79 -8.35 9.21
C HIS A 245 12.80 -8.17 10.33
N LEU A 246 12.34 -7.96 11.58
CA LEU A 246 13.21 -7.79 12.74
C LEU A 246 13.91 -9.07 13.18
N THR A 247 13.36 -10.24 12.88
CA THR A 247 13.93 -11.56 13.19
C THR A 247 14.93 -11.98 12.12
N ALA A 248 14.58 -11.76 10.84
CA ALA A 248 15.43 -12.12 9.71
C ALA A 248 16.56 -11.12 9.45
N ASP A 249 16.49 -9.93 10.04
CA ASP A 249 17.38 -8.76 9.80
C ASP A 249 17.55 -8.42 8.31
N ARG A 250 16.46 -8.58 7.55
CA ARG A 250 16.39 -8.30 6.11
C ARG A 250 14.93 -8.17 5.64
N PRO A 251 14.68 -7.71 4.38
CA PRO A 251 13.33 -7.62 3.81
C PRO A 251 12.80 -9.03 3.45
N GLU A 252 12.39 -9.80 4.45
CA GLU A 252 11.83 -11.13 4.29
C GLU A 252 10.31 -11.10 4.39
N ASP A 253 9.63 -11.56 3.35
CA ASP A 253 8.17 -11.63 3.29
C ASP A 253 7.64 -13.08 3.37
N ARG A 254 8.51 -14.10 3.27
CA ARG A 254 8.15 -15.52 3.41
C ARG A 254 8.31 -15.98 4.86
N LEU A 255 7.25 -16.51 5.41
CA LEU A 255 7.22 -17.04 6.77
C LEU A 255 7.84 -18.45 6.80
N LEU A 256 9.18 -18.49 6.58
CA LEU A 256 9.97 -19.72 6.55
C LEU A 256 9.90 -20.46 7.90
N PHE A 257 10.00 -21.78 7.89
CA PHE A 257 9.96 -22.61 9.10
C PHE A 257 10.92 -22.13 10.18
N ASP A 258 12.13 -21.73 9.79
CA ASP A 258 13.18 -21.27 10.71
C ASP A 258 12.77 -20.00 11.49
N TYR A 259 11.90 -19.17 10.94
CA TYR A 259 11.44 -17.94 11.57
C TYR A 259 10.10 -18.08 12.30
N GLN A 260 9.26 -19.08 11.95
CA GLN A 260 7.89 -19.19 12.48
C GLN A 260 7.84 -19.18 14.01
N SER A 261 8.65 -19.99 14.66
CA SER A 261 8.68 -20.08 16.13
C SER A 261 9.23 -18.80 16.79
N GLN A 262 10.27 -18.20 16.21
CA GLN A 262 10.88 -16.97 16.73
C GLN A 262 9.93 -15.78 16.59
N VAL A 263 9.24 -15.67 15.45
CA VAL A 263 8.20 -14.66 15.23
C VAL A 263 7.02 -14.86 16.18
N ALA A 264 6.61 -16.12 16.41
CA ALA A 264 5.57 -16.44 17.38
C ALA A 264 5.96 -16.00 18.79
N GLU A 265 7.16 -16.33 19.23
CA GLU A 265 7.68 -15.93 20.55
C GLU A 265 7.72 -14.40 20.68
N SER A 266 8.22 -13.68 19.67
CA SER A 266 8.26 -12.22 19.64
C SER A 266 6.85 -11.57 19.69
N LEU A 267 5.84 -12.28 19.19
CA LEU A 267 4.44 -11.85 19.26
C LEU A 267 3.75 -12.22 20.59
N GLY A 268 4.47 -12.92 21.50
CA GLY A 268 3.97 -13.28 22.83
C GLY A 268 3.19 -14.60 22.87
N TYR A 269 3.38 -15.51 21.90
CA TYR A 269 2.82 -16.86 21.98
C TYR A 269 3.60 -17.70 23.01
N THR A 270 2.90 -18.32 23.95
CA THR A 270 3.47 -18.95 25.15
C THR A 270 3.47 -20.49 25.12
N GLN A 271 3.19 -21.11 23.97
CA GLN A 271 3.25 -22.57 23.83
C GLN A 271 4.66 -23.08 24.18
N PRO A 272 4.79 -24.19 24.96
CA PRO A 272 6.06 -24.61 25.55
C PRO A 272 7.07 -25.11 24.51
N ASP A 273 6.59 -25.67 23.42
CA ASP A 273 7.44 -26.23 22.38
C ASP A 273 7.44 -25.40 21.08
N ILE A 274 8.49 -25.60 20.29
CA ILE A 274 8.71 -24.90 19.00
C ILE A 274 7.54 -25.11 18.05
N ARG A 275 7.07 -26.38 17.97
CA ARG A 275 5.98 -26.75 17.06
C ARG A 275 4.68 -26.05 17.42
N GLY A 276 4.30 -26.09 18.71
CA GLY A 276 3.08 -25.46 19.20
C GLY A 276 3.06 -23.94 18.96
N ARG A 277 4.22 -23.25 19.15
CA ARG A 277 4.33 -21.82 18.82
C ARG A 277 4.12 -21.57 17.34
N SER A 278 4.78 -22.35 16.48
CA SER A 278 4.63 -22.22 15.02
C SER A 278 3.18 -22.48 14.58
N GLU A 279 2.54 -23.53 15.08
CA GLU A 279 1.15 -23.88 14.77
C GLU A 279 0.18 -22.75 15.20
N ALA A 280 0.37 -22.18 16.38
CA ALA A 280 -0.46 -21.08 16.89
C ALA A 280 -0.33 -19.80 16.02
N LEU A 281 0.90 -19.45 15.62
CA LEU A 281 1.16 -18.36 14.69
C LEU A 281 0.49 -18.62 13.34
N MET A 282 0.70 -19.80 12.76
CA MET A 282 0.14 -20.18 11.46
C MET A 282 -1.40 -20.21 11.48
N HIS A 283 -2.00 -20.69 12.55
CA HIS A 283 -3.44 -20.65 12.74
C HIS A 283 -3.96 -19.19 12.72
N THR A 284 -3.28 -18.28 13.42
CA THR A 284 -3.64 -16.84 13.42
C THR A 284 -3.45 -16.22 12.05
N PHE A 285 -2.36 -16.54 11.36
CA PHE A 285 -2.09 -16.09 10.00
C PHE A 285 -3.18 -16.53 9.02
N TYR A 286 -3.53 -17.81 8.99
CA TYR A 286 -4.55 -18.33 8.07
C TYR A 286 -5.96 -17.82 8.38
N ARG A 287 -6.29 -17.57 9.63
CA ARG A 287 -7.56 -16.91 9.97
C ARG A 287 -7.63 -15.50 9.41
N ALA A 288 -6.53 -14.74 9.49
CA ALA A 288 -6.47 -13.38 8.94
C ALA A 288 -6.58 -13.38 7.41
N THR A 289 -5.77 -14.21 6.74
CA THR A 289 -5.78 -14.29 5.27
C THR A 289 -7.11 -14.82 4.70
N LYS A 290 -7.73 -15.80 5.37
CA LYS A 290 -9.06 -16.29 4.99
C LYS A 290 -10.12 -15.19 5.07
N ALA A 291 -10.13 -14.42 6.15
CA ALA A 291 -11.07 -13.31 6.33
C ALA A 291 -10.89 -12.23 5.25
N ILE A 292 -9.64 -11.83 4.97
CA ILE A 292 -9.33 -10.85 3.92
C ILE A 292 -9.75 -11.38 2.54
N LYS A 293 -9.44 -12.64 2.23
CA LYS A 293 -9.84 -13.26 0.95
C LYS A 293 -11.36 -13.25 0.76
N GLN A 294 -12.12 -13.58 1.81
CA GLN A 294 -13.59 -13.56 1.78
C GLN A 294 -14.11 -12.13 1.57
N LEU A 295 -13.56 -11.15 2.30
CA LEU A 295 -13.92 -9.74 2.11
C LEU A 295 -13.65 -9.26 0.68
N ASN A 296 -12.49 -9.56 0.11
CA ASN A 296 -12.17 -9.18 -1.27
C ASN A 296 -13.15 -9.80 -2.28
N GLY A 297 -13.59 -11.04 -2.05
CA GLY A 297 -14.63 -11.68 -2.89
C GLY A 297 -15.96 -10.94 -2.90
N ILE A 298 -16.28 -10.23 -1.81
CA ILE A 298 -17.51 -9.43 -1.69
C ILE A 298 -17.28 -8.00 -2.21
N LEU A 299 -16.18 -7.37 -1.83
CA LEU A 299 -15.97 -5.93 -2.01
C LEU A 299 -15.51 -5.56 -3.42
N ILE A 300 -14.74 -6.41 -4.08
CA ILE A 300 -14.30 -6.16 -5.47
C ILE A 300 -15.48 -6.04 -6.43
N PRO A 301 -16.49 -6.94 -6.42
CA PRO A 301 -17.72 -6.76 -7.20
C PRO A 301 -18.47 -5.46 -6.88
N VAL A 302 -18.53 -5.05 -5.60
CA VAL A 302 -19.16 -3.79 -5.19
C VAL A 302 -18.43 -2.60 -5.83
N LEU A 303 -17.10 -2.56 -5.75
CA LEU A 303 -16.27 -1.51 -6.36
C LEU A 303 -16.37 -1.49 -7.88
N LYS A 304 -16.47 -2.65 -8.55
CA LYS A 304 -16.72 -2.71 -10.00
C LYS A 304 -18.07 -2.10 -10.37
N ASN A 305 -19.10 -2.38 -9.59
CA ASN A 305 -20.44 -1.85 -9.85
C ASN A 305 -20.53 -0.34 -9.56
N HIS A 306 -19.80 0.19 -8.60
CA HIS A 306 -19.70 1.63 -8.36
C HIS A 306 -19.23 2.39 -9.61
N GLN A 307 -18.32 1.82 -10.38
CA GLN A 307 -17.83 2.38 -11.63
C GLN A 307 -18.91 2.38 -12.74
N THR A 308 -19.70 1.32 -12.83
CA THR A 308 -20.77 1.22 -13.84
C THR A 308 -21.93 2.15 -13.52
N SER A 309 -22.19 2.44 -12.25
CA SER A 309 -23.27 3.35 -11.82
C SER A 309 -23.01 4.82 -12.14
N SER A 310 -21.74 5.22 -12.31
CA SER A 310 -21.36 6.59 -12.71
C SER A 310 -21.38 6.82 -14.23
N ARG A 311 -21.56 5.79 -15.06
CA ARG A 311 -21.83 5.95 -16.50
C ARG A 311 -23.35 6.03 -16.73
N PRO A 312 -23.85 6.87 -17.63
CA PRO A 312 -25.27 6.87 -17.98
C PRO A 312 -25.64 5.47 -18.49
N GLN A 313 -26.30 4.70 -17.65
CA GLN A 313 -26.72 3.36 -18.00
C GLN A 313 -28.02 3.46 -18.79
N HIS A 314 -28.07 2.87 -19.98
CA HIS A 314 -29.32 2.70 -20.71
C HIS A 314 -30.24 1.81 -19.90
N ILE A 315 -31.30 2.40 -19.34
CA ILE A 315 -32.34 1.71 -18.62
C ILE A 315 -33.37 1.22 -19.68
N HIS A 316 -33.50 -0.08 -19.81
CA HIS A 316 -34.53 -0.69 -20.66
C HIS A 316 -35.59 -1.32 -19.77
N PRO A 317 -36.84 -0.85 -19.82
CA PRO A 317 -37.94 -1.53 -19.14
C PRO A 317 -38.09 -2.93 -19.72
N ILE A 318 -38.23 -3.95 -18.88
CA ILE A 318 -38.53 -5.33 -19.28
C ILE A 318 -40.04 -5.54 -19.18
N ASP A 319 -40.60 -5.23 -18.01
CA ASP A 319 -42.05 -5.30 -17.74
C ASP A 319 -42.42 -4.31 -16.60
N SER A 320 -43.63 -4.43 -16.06
CA SER A 320 -44.08 -3.57 -14.95
C SER A 320 -43.32 -3.79 -13.65
N ARG A 321 -42.60 -4.89 -13.49
CA ARG A 321 -41.88 -5.29 -12.26
C ARG A 321 -40.39 -5.13 -12.39
N TYR A 322 -39.81 -5.29 -13.60
CA TYR A 322 -38.36 -5.35 -13.83
C TYR A 322 -37.90 -4.40 -14.92
N LYS A 323 -36.67 -3.91 -14.75
CA LYS A 323 -35.91 -3.14 -15.73
C LYS A 323 -34.51 -3.73 -15.90
N ARG A 324 -33.93 -3.61 -17.08
CA ARG A 324 -32.56 -3.94 -17.36
C ARG A 324 -31.72 -2.66 -17.24
N ILE A 325 -30.66 -2.71 -16.42
CA ILE A 325 -29.69 -1.66 -16.27
C ILE A 325 -28.34 -2.24 -16.72
N GLY A 326 -27.88 -1.87 -17.92
CA GLY A 326 -26.70 -2.50 -18.53
C GLY A 326 -26.93 -4.01 -18.76
N HIS A 327 -26.18 -4.87 -18.05
CA HIS A 327 -26.30 -6.32 -18.10
C HIS A 327 -27.04 -6.93 -16.90
N GLN A 328 -27.56 -6.11 -15.99
CA GLN A 328 -28.26 -6.56 -14.78
C GLN A 328 -29.77 -6.34 -14.89
N ILE A 329 -30.54 -7.21 -14.23
CA ILE A 329 -31.99 -7.04 -14.06
C ILE A 329 -32.19 -6.46 -12.64
N ALA A 330 -32.95 -5.38 -12.55
CA ALA A 330 -33.32 -4.74 -11.29
C ALA A 330 -34.84 -4.65 -11.19
N ALA A 331 -35.39 -4.76 -9.98
CA ALA A 331 -36.79 -4.51 -9.73
C ALA A 331 -37.09 -3.01 -9.90
N ASN A 332 -38.30 -2.70 -10.42
CA ASN A 332 -38.77 -1.32 -10.51
C ASN A 332 -39.14 -0.77 -9.13
N ASP A 333 -39.56 -1.65 -8.21
CA ASP A 333 -39.84 -1.33 -6.81
C ASP A 333 -39.23 -2.42 -5.90
N LEU A 334 -38.47 -2.04 -4.89
CA LEU A 334 -37.87 -2.95 -3.92
C LEU A 334 -38.93 -3.64 -3.02
N ALA A 335 -40.09 -3.03 -2.84
CA ALA A 335 -41.23 -3.64 -2.13
C ALA A 335 -41.73 -4.93 -2.79
N LEU A 336 -41.34 -5.19 -4.05
CA LEU A 336 -41.68 -6.44 -4.75
C LEU A 336 -41.16 -7.69 -4.02
N PHE A 337 -39.98 -7.59 -3.39
CA PHE A 337 -39.34 -8.68 -2.65
C PHE A 337 -39.88 -8.84 -1.21
N GLU A 338 -40.54 -7.80 -0.68
CA GLU A 338 -41.19 -7.86 0.64
C GLU A 338 -42.57 -8.55 0.53
N GLN A 339 -43.23 -8.44 -0.62
CA GLN A 339 -44.55 -9.02 -0.86
C GLN A 339 -44.52 -10.48 -1.32
N ASN A 340 -43.37 -10.94 -1.86
CA ASN A 340 -43.20 -12.34 -2.33
C ASN A 340 -41.77 -12.80 -1.97
N PRO A 341 -41.54 -13.25 -0.73
CA PRO A 341 -40.21 -13.66 -0.25
C PRO A 341 -39.70 -15.02 -0.75
N GLU A 342 -40.48 -15.76 -1.60
CA GLU A 342 -40.06 -17.04 -2.20
C GLU A 342 -39.42 -16.88 -3.59
#